data_51a04b1ec0a97175de37f0d13356c17f
#
_entry.id   51a04b1ec0a97175de37f0d13356c17f
#
_cell.length_a   1.000
_cell.length_b   1.000
_cell.length_c   1.000
_cell.angle_alpha   90.00
_cell.angle_beta   90.00
_cell.angle_gamma   90.00
#
_symmetry.space_group_name_H-M   'P 1'
#
loop_
_entity.id
_entity.type
_entity.pdbx_description
1 polymer ?
#
loop_
_entity_poly.entity_id
_entity_poly.type
_entity_poly.pdbx_seq_one_letter_code
_entity_poly.pdbx_strand_id
1 'polypeptide(L)'
;MNQPAEQRQTTGYEEAAGLGLVAGINAAAKLQGQPEFVLGRHEAYLGVLVDDLVVCDPSEPYRMFTSRAEHRLLLREDNADLRLAEKGLELGLLDQESGRRLSEKKKQIASLVTQLSSTRINPSVEVQNELESLKQTRLKNSASLAELLRRPGLDIPLLKHSRNLNGALSWAEYPRSVCEQSEIQIKYEGYLTRQNRESRHASELERIRVPATFNFSGVPGLSSEVVEILERLQPENLGQASRVSGITPAALTILRVYLRSRNAA
;
A
#
# COMPACT_ATOMS: atom_id res chain seq x y z
N MET A 1 16.12 6.60 29.91
CA MET A 1 16.40 8.04 29.69
C MET A 1 15.49 8.48 28.56
N ASN A 2 14.49 9.34 28.83
CA ASN A 2 13.68 9.92 27.78
C ASN A 2 14.55 10.81 26.93
N GLN A 3 14.78 10.44 25.66
CA GLN A 3 15.40 11.37 24.71
C GLN A 3 14.47 12.57 24.55
N PRO A 4 15.01 13.80 24.53
CA PRO A 4 14.17 14.99 24.36
C PRO A 4 13.40 14.93 23.03
N ALA A 5 12.17 15.42 23.01
CA ALA A 5 11.28 15.43 21.86
C ALA A 5 11.89 16.04 20.58
N GLU A 6 12.92 16.85 20.72
CA GLU A 6 13.68 17.49 19.64
C GLU A 6 14.42 16.51 18.72
N GLN A 7 14.75 15.29 19.19
CA GLN A 7 15.44 14.27 18.39
C GLN A 7 14.52 13.42 17.49
N ARG A 8 13.21 13.56 17.63
CA ARG A 8 12.21 12.84 16.82
C ARG A 8 11.69 13.68 15.64
N GLN A 9 12.47 14.66 15.18
CA GLN A 9 12.05 15.52 14.07
C GLN A 9 12.50 14.94 12.74
N THR A 10 11.65 15.12 11.71
CA THR A 10 12.02 14.85 10.32
C THR A 10 12.70 16.07 9.72
N THR A 11 13.60 15.83 8.76
CA THR A 11 14.34 16.89 8.04
C THR A 11 13.69 17.29 6.71
N GLY A 12 12.66 16.56 6.25
CA GLY A 12 11.98 16.81 4.97
C GLY A 12 10.80 17.77 5.10
N TYR A 13 10.65 18.69 4.14
CA TYR A 13 9.51 19.62 4.12
C TYR A 13 8.19 18.88 3.93
N GLU A 14 8.16 17.87 3.07
CA GLU A 14 7.00 17.06 2.76
C GLU A 14 6.58 16.22 3.96
N GLU A 15 7.54 15.64 4.67
CA GLU A 15 7.28 14.90 5.89
C GLU A 15 6.70 15.81 6.99
N ALA A 16 7.27 17.01 7.15
CA ALA A 16 6.78 17.96 8.15
C ALA A 16 5.36 18.43 7.82
N ALA A 17 5.06 18.70 6.54
CA ALA A 17 3.72 19.04 6.08
C ALA A 17 2.73 17.89 6.35
N GLY A 18 3.12 16.65 6.04
CA GLY A 18 2.31 15.47 6.29
C GLY A 18 2.02 15.23 7.78
N LEU A 19 3.03 15.36 8.64
CA LEU A 19 2.86 15.26 10.10
C LEU A 19 1.94 16.37 10.62
N GLY A 20 2.10 17.60 10.13
CA GLY A 20 1.23 18.72 10.48
C GLY A 20 -0.23 18.48 10.10
N LEU A 21 -0.47 17.90 8.90
CA LEU A 21 -1.80 17.52 8.46
C LEU A 21 -2.43 16.48 9.40
N VAL A 22 -1.71 15.38 9.68
CA VAL A 22 -2.20 14.32 10.59
C VAL A 22 -2.46 14.86 11.99
N ALA A 23 -1.58 15.72 12.51
CA ALA A 23 -1.75 16.36 13.81
C ALA A 23 -3.00 17.26 13.83
N GLY A 24 -3.23 18.05 12.78
CA GLY A 24 -4.41 18.90 12.64
C GLY A 24 -5.72 18.09 12.59
N ILE A 25 -5.75 17.01 11.80
CA ILE A 25 -6.89 16.08 11.73
C ILE A 25 -7.19 15.51 13.12
N ASN A 26 -6.17 15.00 13.83
CA ASN A 26 -6.35 14.39 15.14
C ASN A 26 -6.73 15.40 16.23
N ALA A 27 -6.22 16.63 16.16
CA ALA A 27 -6.65 17.70 17.05
C ALA A 27 -8.15 18.02 16.87
N ALA A 28 -8.61 18.13 15.62
CA ALA A 28 -10.02 18.34 15.31
C ALA A 28 -10.88 17.14 15.75
N ALA A 29 -10.48 15.92 15.47
CA ALA A 29 -11.17 14.70 15.89
C ALA A 29 -11.33 14.64 17.41
N LYS A 30 -10.27 14.95 18.16
CA LYS A 30 -10.28 14.98 19.62
C LYS A 30 -11.27 16.02 20.17
N LEU A 31 -11.30 17.21 19.58
CA LEU A 31 -12.27 18.27 19.98
C LEU A 31 -13.72 17.86 19.69
N GLN A 32 -13.94 17.05 18.66
CA GLN A 32 -15.26 16.59 18.26
C GLN A 32 -15.68 15.26 18.93
N GLY A 33 -14.82 14.68 19.76
CA GLY A 33 -15.05 13.36 20.37
C GLY A 33 -15.07 12.21 19.35
N GLN A 34 -14.41 12.41 18.20
CA GLN A 34 -14.29 11.41 17.15
C GLN A 34 -13.05 10.50 17.40
N PRO A 35 -13.04 9.29 16.83
CA PRO A 35 -11.87 8.40 16.90
C PRO A 35 -10.63 9.03 16.26
N GLU A 36 -9.47 8.63 16.71
CA GLU A 36 -8.20 9.05 16.14
C GLU A 36 -8.06 8.59 14.70
N PHE A 37 -7.56 9.49 13.85
CA PHE A 37 -7.21 9.20 12.47
C PHE A 37 -5.81 8.58 12.41
N VAL A 38 -5.73 7.32 12.05
CA VAL A 38 -4.48 6.57 11.91
C VAL A 38 -4.39 5.99 10.49
N LEU A 39 -3.27 6.21 9.84
CA LEU A 39 -2.95 5.60 8.55
C LEU A 39 -2.04 4.39 8.76
N GLY A 40 -2.42 3.26 8.18
CA GLY A 40 -1.58 2.08 8.16
C GLY A 40 -0.37 2.24 7.22
N ARG A 41 0.70 1.49 7.49
CA ARG A 41 1.92 1.46 6.65
C ARG A 41 1.63 1.01 5.21
N HIS A 42 0.61 0.22 5.00
CA HIS A 42 0.16 -0.23 3.67
C HIS A 42 -0.76 0.76 2.95
N GLU A 43 -1.23 1.80 3.64
CA GLU A 43 -2.16 2.80 3.10
C GLU A 43 -1.45 4.05 2.58
N ALA A 44 -0.40 4.50 3.28
CA ALA A 44 0.30 5.73 2.92
C ALA A 44 1.74 5.76 3.43
N TYR A 45 2.62 6.52 2.75
CA TYR A 45 3.94 6.86 3.26
C TYR A 45 3.87 7.61 4.61
N LEU A 46 2.82 8.41 4.84
CA LEU A 46 2.55 9.03 6.13
C LEU A 46 2.34 7.99 7.24
N GLY A 47 1.68 6.86 6.92
CA GLY A 47 1.54 5.76 7.87
C GLY A 47 2.89 5.13 8.21
N VAL A 48 3.77 4.94 7.21
CA VAL A 48 5.15 4.46 7.45
C VAL A 48 5.93 5.44 8.31
N LEU A 49 5.87 6.74 7.98
CA LEU A 49 6.55 7.82 8.69
C LEU A 49 6.15 7.86 10.17
N VAL A 50 4.84 7.91 10.45
CA VAL A 50 4.34 8.00 11.83
C VAL A 50 4.70 6.75 12.62
N ASP A 51 4.52 5.56 12.04
CA ASP A 51 4.84 4.30 12.71
C ASP A 51 6.36 4.19 13.00
N ASP A 52 7.22 4.54 12.04
CA ASP A 52 8.68 4.53 12.26
C ASP A 52 9.09 5.51 13.38
N LEU A 53 8.49 6.69 13.44
CA LEU A 53 8.79 7.67 14.51
C LEU A 53 8.34 7.19 15.90
N VAL A 54 7.32 6.34 15.96
CA VAL A 54 6.82 5.77 17.22
C VAL A 54 7.61 4.54 17.65
N VAL A 55 7.93 3.65 16.69
CA VAL A 55 8.50 2.32 16.96
C VAL A 55 10.03 2.31 16.92
N CYS A 56 10.62 3.06 15.98
CA CYS A 56 12.06 3.18 15.90
C CYS A 56 12.53 4.29 16.84
N ASP A 57 13.69 4.06 17.49
CA ASP A 57 14.38 5.07 18.26
C ASP A 57 15.51 5.64 17.39
N PRO A 58 15.23 6.64 16.52
CA PRO A 58 16.21 7.14 15.59
C PRO A 58 17.30 7.90 16.34
N SER A 59 18.54 7.45 16.17
CA SER A 59 19.73 8.15 16.70
C SER A 59 20.03 9.46 15.95
N GLU A 60 19.42 9.62 14.76
CA GLU A 60 19.55 10.79 13.88
C GLU A 60 18.17 11.31 13.49
N PRO A 61 18.05 12.59 13.05
CA PRO A 61 16.79 13.10 12.51
C PRO A 61 16.24 12.19 11.41
N TYR A 62 14.98 11.80 11.56
CA TYR A 62 14.34 10.86 10.64
C TYR A 62 14.19 11.46 9.23
N ARG A 63 14.45 10.63 8.22
CA ARG A 63 14.14 10.94 6.84
C ARG A 63 13.45 9.75 6.18
N MET A 64 12.38 10.05 5.44
CA MET A 64 11.62 9.06 4.71
C MET A 64 12.33 8.64 3.43
N PHE A 65 12.79 7.39 3.38
CA PHE A 65 13.30 6.77 2.18
C PHE A 65 12.32 5.71 1.68
N THR A 66 12.25 5.55 0.37
CA THR A 66 11.40 4.52 -0.26
C THR A 66 11.78 3.09 0.16
N SER A 67 13.02 2.87 0.60
CA SER A 67 13.49 1.60 1.15
C SER A 67 12.85 1.22 2.49
N ARG A 68 12.26 2.20 3.21
CA ARG A 68 11.54 1.97 4.47
C ARG A 68 10.11 1.49 4.26
N ALA A 69 9.57 1.64 3.05
CA ALA A 69 8.21 1.23 2.73
C ALA A 69 8.20 -0.20 2.16
N GLU A 70 7.69 -1.14 2.91
CA GLU A 70 7.54 -2.55 2.52
C GLU A 70 6.59 -2.69 1.32
N HIS A 71 5.56 -1.84 1.28
CA HIS A 71 4.50 -1.86 0.27
C HIS A 71 4.68 -0.81 -0.82
N ARG A 72 5.92 -0.45 -1.19
CA ARG A 72 6.22 0.64 -2.14
C ARG A 72 5.56 0.48 -3.52
N LEU A 73 5.26 -0.74 -3.97
CA LEU A 73 4.54 -0.96 -5.23
C LEU A 73 3.04 -0.62 -5.12
N LEU A 74 2.47 -0.64 -3.90
CA LEU A 74 1.12 -0.17 -3.63
C LEU A 74 1.07 1.34 -3.39
N LEU A 75 2.13 1.89 -2.75
CA LEU A 75 2.20 3.28 -2.30
C LEU A 75 2.81 4.19 -3.36
N ARG A 76 2.23 4.22 -4.56
CA ARG A 76 2.72 5.09 -5.62
C ARG A 76 2.04 6.45 -5.58
N GLU A 77 2.74 7.47 -6.12
CA GLU A 77 2.21 8.82 -6.28
C GLU A 77 0.98 8.83 -7.20
N ASP A 78 1.09 8.11 -8.33
CA ASP A 78 0.09 8.06 -9.40
C ASP A 78 -1.25 7.43 -8.98
N ASN A 79 -1.31 6.71 -7.84
CA ASN A 79 -2.52 6.10 -7.31
C ASN A 79 -2.91 6.64 -5.93
N ALA A 80 -2.30 7.71 -5.45
CA ALA A 80 -2.59 8.25 -4.12
C ALA A 80 -4.06 8.67 -3.96
N ASP A 81 -4.65 9.23 -5.00
CA ASP A 81 -6.08 9.57 -5.04
C ASP A 81 -6.98 8.32 -4.88
N LEU A 82 -6.64 7.22 -5.55
CA LEU A 82 -7.40 5.97 -5.47
C LEU A 82 -7.38 5.33 -4.07
N ARG A 83 -6.32 5.60 -3.28
CA ARG A 83 -6.13 5.04 -1.93
C ARG A 83 -6.66 5.94 -0.82
N LEU A 84 -6.49 7.25 -0.94
CA LEU A 84 -6.66 8.19 0.17
C LEU A 84 -7.84 9.14 0.00
N ALA A 85 -8.36 9.37 -1.21
CA ALA A 85 -9.39 10.37 -1.42
C ALA A 85 -10.73 10.02 -0.72
N GLU A 86 -11.08 8.74 -0.54
CA GLU A 86 -12.26 8.37 0.25
C GLU A 86 -12.13 8.83 1.70
N LYS A 87 -10.96 8.62 2.32
CA LYS A 87 -10.67 9.13 3.67
C LYS A 87 -10.70 10.67 3.73
N GLY A 88 -10.18 11.33 2.67
CA GLY A 88 -10.25 12.79 2.55
C GLY A 88 -11.67 13.32 2.46
N LEU A 89 -12.57 12.59 1.79
CA LEU A 89 -14.02 12.93 1.74
C LEU A 89 -14.69 12.73 3.10
N GLU A 90 -14.43 11.62 3.77
CA GLU A 90 -14.96 11.32 5.11
C GLU A 90 -14.55 12.37 6.14
N LEU A 91 -13.34 12.89 6.02
CA LEU A 91 -12.79 13.95 6.88
C LEU A 91 -13.23 15.37 6.46
N GLY A 92 -13.98 15.52 5.36
CA GLY A 92 -14.38 16.83 4.84
C GLY A 92 -13.23 17.66 4.24
N LEU A 93 -12.09 17.04 3.92
CA LEU A 93 -10.94 17.68 3.29
C LEU A 93 -11.07 17.77 1.77
N LEU A 94 -11.96 17.01 1.19
CA LEU A 94 -12.29 17.02 -0.24
C LEU A 94 -13.78 17.31 -0.43
N ASP A 95 -14.11 18.00 -1.52
CA ASP A 95 -15.47 18.30 -1.90
C ASP A 95 -16.17 17.12 -2.62
N GLN A 96 -17.50 17.22 -2.77
CA GLN A 96 -18.30 16.19 -3.42
C GLN A 96 -17.94 16.00 -4.91
N GLU A 97 -17.49 17.07 -5.58
CA GLU A 97 -17.07 17.00 -6.98
C GLU A 97 -15.82 16.13 -7.14
N SER A 98 -14.85 16.28 -6.24
CA SER A 98 -13.68 15.40 -6.16
C SER A 98 -14.09 13.93 -5.93
N GLY A 99 -15.11 13.70 -5.10
CA GLY A 99 -15.66 12.36 -4.88
C GLY A 99 -16.30 11.74 -6.13
N ARG A 100 -17.04 12.54 -6.90
CA ARG A 100 -17.62 12.09 -8.18
C ARG A 100 -16.53 11.73 -9.19
N ARG A 101 -15.51 12.59 -9.34
CA ARG A 101 -14.37 12.34 -10.24
C ARG A 101 -13.62 11.06 -9.86
N LEU A 102 -13.40 10.83 -8.57
CA LEU A 102 -12.78 9.60 -8.07
C LEU A 102 -13.62 8.37 -8.41
N SER A 103 -14.93 8.42 -8.15
CA SER A 103 -15.85 7.31 -8.44
C SER A 103 -15.86 6.98 -9.93
N GLU A 104 -15.91 8.00 -10.78
CA GLU A 104 -15.86 7.81 -12.24
C GLU A 104 -14.52 7.21 -12.68
N LYS A 105 -13.39 7.74 -12.19
CA LYS A 105 -12.06 7.18 -12.48
C LYS A 105 -11.96 5.70 -12.07
N LYS A 106 -12.46 5.32 -10.89
CA LYS A 106 -12.48 3.91 -10.44
C LYS A 106 -13.32 3.03 -11.36
N LYS A 107 -14.50 3.49 -11.77
CA LYS A 107 -15.37 2.77 -12.71
C LYS A 107 -14.71 2.57 -14.07
N GLN A 108 -14.10 3.62 -14.61
CA GLN A 108 -13.43 3.56 -15.90
C GLN A 108 -12.22 2.61 -15.87
N ILE A 109 -11.41 2.62 -14.81
CA ILE A 109 -10.30 1.66 -14.64
C ILE A 109 -10.84 0.22 -14.62
N ALA A 110 -11.86 -0.06 -13.82
CA ALA A 110 -12.45 -1.40 -13.73
C ALA A 110 -13.04 -1.86 -15.08
N SER A 111 -13.72 -0.96 -15.79
CA SER A 111 -14.26 -1.22 -17.14
C SER A 111 -13.14 -1.55 -18.13
N LEU A 112 -12.09 -0.71 -18.20
CA LEU A 112 -10.98 -0.92 -19.12
C LEU A 112 -10.22 -2.22 -18.83
N VAL A 113 -9.91 -2.52 -17.56
CA VAL A 113 -9.26 -3.77 -17.17
C VAL A 113 -10.11 -4.99 -17.59
N THR A 114 -11.42 -4.92 -17.42
CA THR A 114 -12.35 -5.98 -17.84
C THR A 114 -12.34 -6.14 -19.37
N GLN A 115 -12.42 -5.04 -20.11
CA GLN A 115 -12.39 -5.08 -21.58
C GLN A 115 -11.04 -5.62 -22.09
N LEU A 116 -9.91 -5.17 -21.53
CA LEU A 116 -8.58 -5.68 -21.90
C LEU A 116 -8.42 -7.18 -21.62
N SER A 117 -9.06 -7.68 -20.57
CA SER A 117 -9.01 -9.09 -20.18
C SER A 117 -9.92 -9.96 -21.07
N SER A 118 -11.05 -9.44 -21.51
CA SER A 118 -12.03 -10.18 -22.33
C SER A 118 -11.78 -10.09 -23.84
N THR A 119 -11.19 -8.99 -24.32
CA THR A 119 -10.93 -8.79 -25.75
C THR A 119 -9.77 -9.65 -26.21
N ARG A 120 -10.03 -10.51 -27.18
CA ARG A 120 -9.05 -11.47 -27.67
C ARG A 120 -8.56 -11.11 -29.08
N ILE A 121 -7.27 -11.29 -29.28
CA ILE A 121 -6.58 -11.13 -30.57
C ILE A 121 -6.25 -12.52 -31.10
N ASN A 122 -6.70 -12.81 -32.32
CA ASN A 122 -6.41 -14.06 -33.00
C ASN A 122 -5.09 -13.97 -33.78
N PRO A 123 -4.32 -15.07 -33.93
CA PRO A 123 -3.03 -15.09 -34.59
C PRO A 123 -3.18 -15.05 -36.13
N SER A 124 -3.67 -13.95 -36.70
CA SER A 124 -3.70 -13.74 -38.17
C SER A 124 -2.29 -13.39 -38.67
N VAL A 125 -2.11 -13.42 -40.00
CA VAL A 125 -0.83 -13.08 -40.66
C VAL A 125 -0.47 -11.63 -40.34
N GLU A 126 -1.42 -10.73 -40.37
CA GLU A 126 -1.26 -9.28 -40.12
C GLU A 126 -0.80 -9.06 -38.65
N VAL A 127 -1.45 -9.72 -37.69
CA VAL A 127 -1.09 -9.69 -36.26
C VAL A 127 0.32 -10.22 -36.04
N GLN A 128 0.68 -11.33 -36.69
CA GLN A 128 2.02 -11.91 -36.54
C GLN A 128 3.12 -10.99 -37.10
N ASN A 129 2.87 -10.39 -38.28
CA ASN A 129 3.80 -9.45 -38.89
C ASN A 129 3.99 -8.20 -38.02
N GLU A 130 2.91 -7.68 -37.44
CA GLU A 130 2.98 -6.54 -36.54
C GLU A 130 3.74 -6.88 -35.26
N LEU A 131 3.49 -8.02 -34.64
CA LEU A 131 4.25 -8.50 -33.48
C LEU A 131 5.75 -8.65 -33.78
N GLU A 132 6.10 -9.19 -34.96
CA GLU A 132 7.51 -9.28 -35.39
C GLU A 132 8.16 -7.90 -35.57
N SER A 133 7.44 -6.95 -36.15
CA SER A 133 7.93 -5.57 -36.30
C SER A 133 8.22 -4.91 -34.94
N LEU A 134 7.47 -5.30 -33.91
CA LEU A 134 7.63 -4.88 -32.53
C LEU A 134 8.61 -5.75 -31.73
N LYS A 135 9.35 -6.65 -32.39
CA LYS A 135 10.28 -7.61 -31.79
C LYS A 135 9.62 -8.49 -30.71
N GLN A 136 8.34 -8.79 -30.91
CA GLN A 136 7.56 -9.64 -30.03
C GLN A 136 7.48 -11.09 -30.57
N THR A 137 7.34 -12.02 -29.63
CA THR A 137 7.15 -13.44 -29.98
C THR A 137 5.78 -13.63 -30.62
N ARG A 138 5.71 -14.45 -31.67
CA ARG A 138 4.47 -14.83 -32.35
C ARG A 138 3.45 -15.46 -31.39
N LEU A 139 2.19 -15.25 -31.65
CA LEU A 139 1.09 -15.89 -30.92
C LEU A 139 0.92 -17.33 -31.44
N LYS A 140 0.91 -18.29 -30.54
CA LYS A 140 0.53 -19.68 -30.87
C LYS A 140 -0.97 -19.86 -30.88
N ASN A 141 -1.66 -19.21 -29.95
CA ASN A 141 -3.10 -19.26 -29.77
C ASN A 141 -3.65 -17.83 -29.61
N SER A 142 -4.97 -17.69 -29.63
CA SER A 142 -5.64 -16.43 -29.29
C SER A 142 -5.21 -15.97 -27.89
N ALA A 143 -4.86 -14.68 -27.77
CA ALA A 143 -4.46 -14.05 -26.51
C ALA A 143 -5.34 -12.84 -26.21
N SER A 144 -5.59 -12.55 -24.93
CA SER A 144 -6.26 -11.32 -24.53
C SER A 144 -5.33 -10.10 -24.65
N LEU A 145 -5.89 -8.90 -24.76
CA LEU A 145 -5.09 -7.67 -24.72
C LEU A 145 -4.33 -7.53 -23.41
N ALA A 146 -4.89 -7.98 -22.30
CA ALA A 146 -4.21 -8.04 -21.03
C ALA A 146 -2.98 -8.98 -21.03
N GLU A 147 -3.08 -10.15 -21.70
CA GLU A 147 -1.93 -11.05 -21.88
C GLU A 147 -0.84 -10.43 -22.77
N LEU A 148 -1.23 -9.66 -23.79
CA LEU A 148 -0.29 -8.92 -24.61
C LEU A 148 0.40 -7.81 -23.81
N LEU A 149 -0.35 -7.03 -23.02
CA LEU A 149 0.20 -5.96 -22.18
C LEU A 149 1.22 -6.45 -21.13
N ARG A 150 1.13 -7.71 -20.69
CA ARG A 150 2.13 -8.30 -19.78
C ARG A 150 3.47 -8.56 -20.45
N ARG A 151 3.55 -8.49 -21.78
CA ARG A 151 4.82 -8.66 -22.51
C ARG A 151 5.68 -7.40 -22.39
N PRO A 152 7.00 -7.54 -22.16
CA PRO A 152 7.90 -6.39 -22.15
C PRO A 152 7.86 -5.65 -23.50
N GLY A 153 7.85 -4.32 -23.45
CA GLY A 153 7.84 -3.46 -24.63
C GLY A 153 6.46 -3.24 -25.26
N LEU A 154 5.38 -3.84 -24.75
CA LEU A 154 4.01 -3.48 -25.13
C LEU A 154 3.39 -2.61 -24.03
N ASP A 155 2.72 -1.53 -24.44
CA ASP A 155 2.01 -0.61 -23.57
C ASP A 155 0.65 -0.22 -24.20
N ILE A 156 -0.20 0.44 -23.44
CA ILE A 156 -1.51 0.88 -23.92
C ILE A 156 -1.38 1.89 -25.07
N PRO A 157 -0.49 2.89 -25.04
CA PRO A 157 -0.29 3.78 -26.19
C PRO A 157 -0.03 3.03 -27.50
N LEU A 158 0.83 2.03 -27.46
CA LEU A 158 1.15 1.21 -28.64
C LEU A 158 -0.06 0.42 -29.12
N LEU A 159 -0.76 -0.29 -28.22
CA LEU A 159 -1.96 -1.04 -28.58
C LEU A 159 -3.06 -0.13 -29.16
N LYS A 160 -3.26 1.04 -28.57
CA LYS A 160 -4.23 2.03 -29.04
C LYS A 160 -3.99 2.48 -30.48
N HIS A 161 -2.74 2.66 -30.88
CA HIS A 161 -2.36 3.12 -32.21
C HIS A 161 -2.14 1.97 -33.22
N SER A 162 -2.09 0.75 -32.75
CA SER A 162 -1.97 -0.43 -33.60
C SER A 162 -3.22 -0.66 -34.43
N ARG A 163 -3.05 -1.11 -35.69
CA ARG A 163 -4.17 -1.47 -36.56
C ARG A 163 -4.75 -2.83 -36.22
N ASN A 164 -3.90 -3.78 -35.84
CA ASN A 164 -4.28 -5.18 -35.67
C ASN A 164 -4.30 -5.63 -34.21
N LEU A 165 -3.67 -4.85 -33.30
CA LEU A 165 -3.60 -5.17 -31.88
C LEU A 165 -4.51 -4.27 -31.01
N ASN A 166 -5.27 -3.34 -31.60
CA ASN A 166 -6.13 -2.42 -30.85
C ASN A 166 -7.39 -3.07 -30.26
N GLY A 167 -7.72 -4.27 -30.71
CA GLY A 167 -8.88 -5.03 -30.24
C GLY A 167 -10.23 -4.38 -30.54
N ALA A 168 -10.28 -3.39 -31.47
CA ALA A 168 -11.47 -2.59 -31.79
C ALA A 168 -12.12 -1.90 -30.56
N LEU A 169 -11.30 -1.55 -29.54
CA LEU A 169 -11.76 -0.84 -28.36
C LEU A 169 -11.96 0.66 -28.63
N SER A 170 -12.97 1.24 -27.97
CA SER A 170 -13.23 2.70 -27.98
C SER A 170 -12.23 3.45 -27.08
N TRP A 171 -10.94 3.41 -27.41
CA TRP A 171 -9.86 3.98 -26.61
C TRP A 171 -10.01 5.48 -26.32
N ALA A 172 -10.77 6.23 -27.13
CA ALA A 172 -11.00 7.65 -26.95
C ALA A 172 -11.81 7.96 -25.68
N GLU A 173 -12.55 7.01 -25.16
CA GLU A 173 -13.39 7.14 -23.96
C GLU A 173 -12.57 7.15 -22.67
N TYR A 174 -11.30 6.71 -22.74
CA TYR A 174 -10.47 6.56 -21.55
C TYR A 174 -9.38 7.66 -21.43
N PRO A 175 -9.43 8.49 -20.37
CA PRO A 175 -8.37 9.45 -20.07
C PRO A 175 -7.00 8.76 -19.88
N ARG A 176 -5.93 9.50 -20.12
CA ARG A 176 -4.55 8.99 -19.97
C ARG A 176 -4.31 8.37 -18.60
N SER A 177 -4.75 9.03 -17.52
CA SER A 177 -4.58 8.53 -16.16
C SER A 177 -5.29 7.21 -15.89
N VAL A 178 -6.44 6.95 -16.55
CA VAL A 178 -7.15 5.67 -16.49
C VAL A 178 -6.36 4.59 -17.23
N CYS A 179 -5.85 4.90 -18.42
CA CYS A 179 -5.01 3.98 -19.20
C CYS A 179 -3.75 3.57 -18.42
N GLU A 180 -3.02 4.54 -17.85
CA GLU A 180 -1.81 4.30 -17.06
C GLU A 180 -2.11 3.40 -15.86
N GLN A 181 -3.17 3.68 -15.08
CA GLN A 181 -3.54 2.85 -13.93
C GLN A 181 -3.96 1.44 -14.34
N SER A 182 -4.71 1.30 -15.43
CA SER A 182 -5.14 -0.01 -15.93
C SER A 182 -3.95 -0.85 -16.42
N GLU A 183 -2.99 -0.23 -17.11
CA GLU A 183 -1.75 -0.88 -17.55
C GLU A 183 -0.92 -1.37 -16.37
N ILE A 184 -0.71 -0.51 -15.36
CA ILE A 184 0.04 -0.86 -14.16
C ILE A 184 -0.65 -2.01 -13.42
N GLN A 185 -1.99 -1.94 -13.26
CA GLN A 185 -2.75 -2.99 -12.60
C GLN A 185 -2.58 -4.36 -13.30
N ILE A 186 -2.60 -4.39 -14.63
CA ILE A 186 -2.44 -5.63 -15.41
C ILE A 186 -1.00 -6.14 -15.35
N LYS A 187 -0.01 -5.26 -15.56
CA LYS A 187 1.41 -5.65 -15.59
C LYS A 187 1.92 -6.13 -14.23
N TYR A 188 1.45 -5.52 -13.16
CA TYR A 188 1.91 -5.80 -11.80
C TYR A 188 0.94 -6.68 -10.99
N GLU A 189 -0.09 -7.24 -11.59
CA GLU A 189 -1.14 -8.01 -10.91
C GLU A 189 -0.57 -9.08 -9.94
N GLY A 190 0.40 -9.85 -10.39
CA GLY A 190 1.03 -10.89 -9.57
C GLY A 190 1.74 -10.33 -8.33
N TYR A 191 2.48 -9.23 -8.50
CA TYR A 191 3.17 -8.55 -7.41
C TYR A 191 2.20 -7.87 -6.45
N LEU A 192 1.18 -7.19 -6.98
CA LEU A 192 0.15 -6.53 -6.19
C LEU A 192 -0.65 -7.54 -5.36
N THR A 193 -0.97 -8.70 -5.94
CA THR A 193 -1.67 -9.77 -5.23
C THR A 193 -0.84 -10.31 -4.07
N ARG A 194 0.47 -10.49 -4.27
CA ARG A 194 1.39 -10.92 -3.22
C ARG A 194 1.49 -9.87 -2.11
N GLN A 195 1.72 -8.62 -2.46
CA GLN A 195 1.80 -7.53 -1.47
C GLN A 195 0.49 -7.34 -0.69
N ASN A 196 -0.66 -7.48 -1.35
CA ASN A 196 -1.95 -7.42 -0.67
C ASN A 196 -2.14 -8.54 0.36
N ARG A 197 -1.60 -9.74 0.10
CA ARG A 197 -1.61 -10.83 1.10
C ARG A 197 -0.70 -10.52 2.29
N GLU A 198 0.50 -10.03 2.03
CA GLU A 198 1.46 -9.60 3.06
C GLU A 198 0.88 -8.46 3.92
N SER A 199 0.25 -7.47 3.29
CA SER A 199 -0.44 -6.38 3.97
C SER A 199 -1.60 -6.85 4.86
N ARG A 200 -2.42 -7.79 4.38
CA ARG A 200 -3.50 -8.39 5.20
C ARG A 200 -2.94 -9.09 6.43
N HIS A 201 -1.85 -9.84 6.25
CA HIS A 201 -1.21 -10.52 7.38
C HIS A 201 -0.65 -9.53 8.40
N ALA A 202 -0.01 -8.46 7.95
CA ALA A 202 0.46 -7.37 8.83
C ALA A 202 -0.72 -6.70 9.57
N SER A 203 -1.81 -6.41 8.88
CA SER A 203 -3.03 -5.85 9.50
C SER A 203 -3.67 -6.79 10.52
N GLU A 204 -3.57 -8.10 10.33
CA GLU A 204 -4.02 -9.08 11.34
C GLU A 204 -3.19 -9.00 12.62
N LEU A 205 -1.88 -8.80 12.52
CA LEU A 205 -1.02 -8.60 13.69
C LEU A 205 -1.32 -7.25 14.38
N GLU A 206 -1.60 -6.21 13.64
CA GLU A 206 -1.96 -4.90 14.19
C GLU A 206 -3.30 -4.90 14.96
N ARG A 207 -4.20 -5.80 14.63
CA ARG A 207 -5.46 -5.99 15.38
C ARG A 207 -5.25 -6.64 16.75
N ILE A 208 -4.14 -7.34 16.98
CA ILE A 208 -3.85 -7.98 18.26
C ILE A 208 -3.20 -6.93 19.17
N ARG A 209 -4.06 -6.29 19.98
CA ARG A 209 -3.65 -5.25 20.93
C ARG A 209 -2.83 -5.82 22.08
N VAL A 210 -1.82 -5.07 22.50
CA VAL A 210 -1.06 -5.31 23.71
C VAL A 210 -1.56 -4.30 24.76
N PRO A 211 -2.09 -4.73 25.91
CA PRO A 211 -2.52 -3.81 26.95
C PRO A 211 -1.36 -2.92 27.44
N ALA A 212 -1.61 -1.65 27.73
CA ALA A 212 -0.59 -0.72 28.20
C ALA A 212 0.10 -1.16 29.52
N THR A 213 -0.56 -1.98 30.32
CA THR A 213 -0.03 -2.55 31.58
C THR A 213 0.47 -3.99 31.40
N PHE A 214 0.77 -4.40 30.16
CA PHE A 214 1.19 -5.77 29.87
C PHE A 214 2.60 -6.04 30.40
N ASN A 215 2.74 -7.07 31.21
CA ASN A 215 4.03 -7.51 31.75
C ASN A 215 4.68 -8.53 30.81
N PHE A 216 5.69 -8.12 30.06
CA PHE A 216 6.42 -8.98 29.13
C PHE A 216 7.32 -9.99 29.86
N SER A 217 7.85 -9.67 31.04
CA SER A 217 8.68 -10.58 31.84
C SER A 217 7.89 -11.80 32.36
N GLY A 218 6.57 -11.70 32.42
CA GLY A 218 5.69 -12.81 32.78
C GLY A 218 5.37 -13.78 31.64
N VAL A 219 5.91 -13.57 30.41
CA VAL A 219 5.63 -14.43 29.25
C VAL A 219 6.69 -15.53 29.15
N PRO A 220 6.33 -16.81 29.36
CA PRO A 220 7.29 -17.91 29.28
C PRO A 220 7.85 -18.06 27.85
N GLY A 221 9.18 -18.24 27.74
CA GLY A 221 9.84 -18.50 26.46
C GLY A 221 10.33 -17.27 25.71
N LEU A 222 10.14 -16.06 26.24
CA LEU A 222 10.83 -14.87 25.73
C LEU A 222 12.26 -14.81 26.33
N SER A 223 13.23 -14.40 25.50
CA SER A 223 14.57 -14.10 26.01
C SER A 223 14.59 -12.78 26.78
N SER A 224 15.55 -12.63 27.72
CA SER A 224 15.72 -11.40 28.50
C SER A 224 15.92 -10.16 27.62
N GLU A 225 16.66 -10.29 26.51
CA GLU A 225 16.85 -9.22 25.52
C GLU A 225 15.54 -8.77 24.88
N VAL A 226 14.70 -9.73 24.44
CA VAL A 226 13.38 -9.44 23.87
C VAL A 226 12.47 -8.76 24.88
N VAL A 227 12.49 -9.21 26.13
CA VAL A 227 11.69 -8.61 27.23
C VAL A 227 12.13 -7.17 27.45
N GLU A 228 13.44 -6.91 27.56
CA GLU A 228 13.98 -5.56 27.78
C GLU A 228 13.59 -4.60 26.63
N ILE A 229 13.69 -5.06 25.39
CA ILE A 229 13.28 -4.27 24.21
C ILE A 229 11.77 -3.94 24.26
N LEU A 230 10.93 -4.93 24.55
CA LEU A 230 9.48 -4.75 24.59
C LEU A 230 9.03 -3.87 25.77
N GLU A 231 9.66 -4.02 26.95
CA GLU A 231 9.37 -3.17 28.10
C GLU A 231 9.80 -1.71 27.88
N ARG A 232 10.88 -1.48 27.13
CA ARG A 232 11.33 -0.14 26.78
C ARG A 232 10.41 0.54 25.76
N LEU A 233 9.98 -0.18 24.72
CA LEU A 233 9.25 0.39 23.59
C LEU A 233 7.73 0.35 23.76
N GLN A 234 7.21 -0.55 24.61
CA GLN A 234 5.79 -0.69 24.94
C GLN A 234 4.88 -0.68 23.67
N PRO A 235 5.08 -1.61 22.73
CA PRO A 235 4.30 -1.63 21.50
C PRO A 235 2.81 -1.84 21.79
N GLU A 236 1.94 -1.07 21.16
CA GLU A 236 0.47 -1.14 21.36
C GLU A 236 -0.18 -2.37 20.73
N ASN A 237 0.51 -3.01 19.79
CA ASN A 237 0.00 -4.19 19.06
C ASN A 237 1.17 -5.07 18.57
N LEU A 238 0.82 -6.32 18.15
CA LEU A 238 1.84 -7.25 17.64
C LEU A 238 2.45 -6.80 16.29
N GLY A 239 1.75 -6.01 15.49
CA GLY A 239 2.29 -5.44 14.26
C GLY A 239 3.45 -4.49 14.56
N GLN A 240 3.31 -3.59 15.54
CA GLN A 240 4.42 -2.76 16.02
C GLN A 240 5.56 -3.60 16.56
N ALA A 241 5.26 -4.56 17.45
CA ALA A 241 6.28 -5.46 18.00
C ALA A 241 7.08 -6.19 16.89
N SER A 242 6.43 -6.58 15.79
CA SER A 242 7.09 -7.30 14.68
C SER A 242 8.13 -6.47 13.92
N ARG A 243 8.03 -5.16 13.99
CA ARG A 243 8.93 -4.21 13.28
C ARG A 243 10.12 -3.75 14.14
N VAL A 244 10.07 -4.08 15.41
CA VAL A 244 11.15 -3.73 16.34
C VAL A 244 12.38 -4.58 16.08
N SER A 245 13.53 -3.93 15.91
CA SER A 245 14.82 -4.62 15.75
C SER A 245 15.11 -5.49 16.99
N GLY A 246 15.54 -6.73 16.77
CA GLY A 246 15.81 -7.70 17.85
C GLY A 246 14.62 -8.59 18.19
N ILE A 247 13.41 -8.33 17.70
CA ILE A 247 12.25 -9.19 17.90
C ILE A 247 12.21 -10.28 16.82
N THR A 248 12.31 -11.55 17.26
CA THR A 248 12.32 -12.70 16.36
C THR A 248 10.91 -13.18 16.01
N PRO A 249 10.70 -13.87 14.86
CA PRO A 249 9.43 -14.51 14.53
C PRO A 249 8.94 -15.51 15.61
N ALA A 250 9.88 -16.17 16.29
CA ALA A 250 9.56 -17.07 17.40
C ALA A 250 8.97 -16.31 18.60
N ALA A 251 9.59 -15.19 19.00
CA ALA A 251 9.08 -14.33 20.06
C ALA A 251 7.67 -13.78 19.75
N LEU A 252 7.42 -13.36 18.50
CA LEU A 252 6.09 -12.92 18.04
C LEU A 252 5.05 -14.04 18.12
N THR A 253 5.44 -15.27 17.78
CA THR A 253 4.55 -16.43 17.88
C THR A 253 4.16 -16.71 19.34
N ILE A 254 5.13 -16.66 20.24
CA ILE A 254 4.91 -16.83 21.68
C ILE A 254 3.96 -15.74 22.20
N LEU A 255 4.24 -14.47 21.90
CA LEU A 255 3.40 -13.34 22.30
C LEU A 255 1.97 -13.47 21.76
N ARG A 256 1.82 -13.88 20.49
CA ARG A 256 0.50 -14.07 19.87
C ARG A 256 -0.32 -15.15 20.59
N VAL A 257 0.29 -16.28 20.91
CA VAL A 257 -0.37 -17.36 21.63
C VAL A 257 -0.75 -16.90 23.03
N TYR A 258 0.16 -16.25 23.74
CA TYR A 258 -0.05 -15.80 25.11
C TYR A 258 -1.15 -14.72 25.21
N LEU A 259 -1.16 -13.73 24.32
CA LEU A 259 -2.20 -12.70 24.28
C LEU A 259 -3.58 -13.27 23.93
N ARG A 260 -3.66 -14.25 23.02
CA ARG A 260 -4.92 -14.91 22.68
C ARG A 260 -5.48 -15.73 23.82
N SER A 261 -4.64 -16.44 24.57
CA SER A 261 -5.09 -17.24 25.72
C SER A 261 -5.64 -16.36 26.85
N ARG A 262 -5.14 -15.15 27.03
CA ARG A 262 -5.64 -14.19 28.03
C ARG A 262 -6.90 -13.45 27.61
N ASN A 263 -7.11 -13.23 26.32
CA ASN A 263 -8.33 -12.60 25.81
C ASN A 263 -9.50 -13.59 25.70
N ALA A 264 -9.25 -14.89 25.89
CA ALA A 264 -10.27 -15.95 25.90
C ALA A 264 -10.70 -16.34 27.32
N ALA A 265 -10.04 -15.80 28.34
CA ALA A 265 -10.39 -15.99 29.76
C ALA A 265 -11.01 -14.70 30.33
#